data_b7249c13a60378551cb870b1709b98de
#
_entry.id   b7249c13a60378551cb870b1709b98de
#
_cell.length_a   1.000
_cell.length_b   1.000
_cell.length_c   1.000
_cell.angle_alpha   90.00
_cell.angle_beta   90.00
_cell.angle_gamma   90.00
#
_symmetry.space_group_name_H-M   'P 1'
#
loop_
_entity.id
_entity.type
_entity.pdbx_description
1 polymer ?
#
loop_
_entity_poly.entity_id
_entity_poly.type
_entity_poly.pdbx_seq_one_letter_code
_entity_poly.pdbx_strand_id
1 'polypeptide(L)'
;QRKNNIDLIRMKKEFWLTCISACLLAACCEKESLPVTPTSSDLQFGHLAKTWDEGIPLGNATVGTLVWQRDSVLRFSLDRTDLWDLRPMDSIAGPNNRFAWVCEQVRKGDYLPVQKKFDHPYNALPAPSKIPGAALEFPLNIGKVSSVHLFLNNALCEVLWENGTKLKTFVHADEPVGWFVFENLPD
;
A
#
# COMPACT_ATOMS: atom_id res chain seq x y z
N GLN A 1 61.98 -36.40 -1.91
CA GLN A 1 61.87 -34.94 -1.62
C GLN A 1 60.99 -34.15 -2.64
N ARG A 2 60.91 -34.57 -3.90
CA ARG A 2 60.08 -33.84 -4.93
C ARG A 2 58.56 -34.07 -4.80
N LYS A 3 58.12 -35.22 -4.30
CA LYS A 3 56.64 -35.52 -4.14
C LYS A 3 56.00 -34.70 -3.02
N ASN A 4 56.70 -34.51 -1.90
CA ASN A 4 56.13 -33.76 -0.76
C ASN A 4 55.93 -32.27 -1.04
N ASN A 5 56.68 -31.67 -1.98
CA ASN A 5 56.51 -30.26 -2.34
C ASN A 5 55.29 -30.01 -3.25
N ILE A 6 54.94 -30.99 -4.08
CA ILE A 6 53.74 -30.88 -4.96
C ILE A 6 52.47 -30.96 -4.16
N ASP A 7 52.39 -31.84 -3.16
CA ASP A 7 51.23 -31.99 -2.29
C ASP A 7 51.00 -30.77 -1.39
N LEU A 8 52.10 -30.15 -0.91
CA LEU A 8 52.02 -28.94 -0.10
C LEU A 8 51.54 -27.71 -0.91
N ILE A 9 51.91 -27.60 -2.18
CA ILE A 9 51.47 -26.55 -3.10
C ILE A 9 50.00 -26.76 -3.48
N ARG A 10 49.54 -28.00 -3.67
CA ARG A 10 48.17 -28.36 -3.97
C ARG A 10 47.25 -28.06 -2.79
N MET A 11 47.62 -28.46 -1.57
CA MET A 11 46.87 -28.12 -0.35
C MET A 11 46.74 -26.62 -0.11
N LYS A 12 47.79 -25.82 -0.34
CA LYS A 12 47.71 -24.37 -0.24
C LYS A 12 46.76 -23.76 -1.27
N LYS A 13 46.69 -24.28 -2.48
CA LYS A 13 45.80 -23.82 -3.53
C LYS A 13 44.33 -24.12 -3.23
N GLU A 14 44.01 -25.29 -2.73
CA GLU A 14 42.68 -25.69 -2.31
C GLU A 14 42.21 -24.86 -1.11
N PHE A 15 43.10 -24.60 -0.14
CA PHE A 15 42.79 -23.77 1.03
C PHE A 15 42.48 -22.31 0.65
N TRP A 16 43.25 -21.73 -0.31
CA TRP A 16 42.97 -20.38 -0.81
C TRP A 16 41.68 -20.29 -1.60
N LEU A 17 41.33 -21.29 -2.39
CA LEU A 17 40.06 -21.36 -3.15
C LEU A 17 38.87 -21.49 -2.22
N THR A 18 38.95 -22.27 -1.15
CA THR A 18 37.87 -22.38 -0.13
C THR A 18 37.72 -21.10 0.68
N CYS A 19 38.75 -20.41 1.06
CA CYS A 19 38.70 -19.12 1.74
C CYS A 19 38.09 -18.01 0.87
N ILE A 20 38.44 -17.95 -0.42
CA ILE A 20 37.86 -16.98 -1.37
C ILE A 20 36.38 -17.27 -1.58
N SER A 21 35.95 -18.54 -1.69
CA SER A 21 34.54 -18.93 -1.81
C SER A 21 33.74 -18.60 -0.55
N ALA A 22 34.31 -18.79 0.64
CA ALA A 22 33.70 -18.43 1.91
C ALA A 22 33.54 -16.91 2.09
N CYS A 23 34.51 -16.11 1.66
CA CYS A 23 34.43 -14.65 1.68
C CYS A 23 33.38 -14.09 0.70
N LEU A 24 33.19 -14.72 -0.47
CA LEU A 24 32.16 -14.32 -1.44
C LEU A 24 30.75 -14.63 -0.96
N LEU A 25 30.57 -15.67 -0.14
CA LEU A 25 29.27 -16.01 0.46
C LEU A 25 28.93 -15.13 1.67
N ALA A 26 29.92 -14.58 2.36
CA ALA A 26 29.72 -13.66 3.49
C ALA A 26 29.33 -12.21 3.04
N ALA A 27 29.64 -11.83 1.80
CA ALA A 27 29.35 -10.49 1.27
C ALA A 27 27.90 -10.28 0.85
N CYS A 28 27.01 -11.31 0.90
CA CYS A 28 25.62 -11.22 0.45
C CYS A 28 24.60 -11.01 1.57
N CYS A 29 25.01 -10.54 2.75
CA CYS A 29 24.07 -10.29 3.84
C CYS A 29 24.20 -8.88 4.43
N GLU A 30 24.39 -7.87 3.57
CA GLU A 30 24.03 -6.51 3.96
C GLU A 30 22.49 -6.40 3.81
N LYS A 31 21.82 -6.23 4.93
CA LYS A 31 20.46 -5.70 4.95
C LYS A 31 20.57 -4.29 4.34
N GLU A 32 20.34 -4.16 3.04
CA GLU A 32 20.03 -2.86 2.47
C GLU A 32 18.73 -2.38 3.14
N SER A 33 18.89 -1.59 4.19
CA SER A 33 17.81 -0.71 4.62
C SER A 33 17.63 0.27 3.48
N LEU A 34 16.46 0.23 2.84
CA LEU A 34 16.06 1.24 1.85
C LEU A 34 16.37 2.61 2.45
N PRO A 35 17.21 3.44 1.82
CA PRO A 35 17.57 4.74 2.36
C PRO A 35 16.30 5.61 2.35
N VAL A 36 15.73 5.80 3.52
CA VAL A 36 14.59 6.72 3.72
C VAL A 36 15.19 8.10 3.81
N THR A 37 15.19 8.83 2.70
CA THR A 37 15.62 10.24 2.69
C THR A 37 14.36 11.10 2.74
N PRO A 38 14.08 11.79 3.86
CA PRO A 38 12.95 12.71 3.95
C PRO A 38 13.05 13.81 2.89
N THR A 39 11.94 14.16 2.30
CA THR A 39 11.82 15.29 1.36
C THR A 39 10.90 16.36 1.92
N SER A 40 10.99 17.57 1.38
CA SER A 40 10.09 18.66 1.77
C SER A 40 8.62 18.44 1.37
N SER A 41 8.38 17.43 0.54
CA SER A 41 7.04 17.07 0.03
C SER A 41 6.40 15.91 0.78
N ASP A 42 7.13 15.26 1.70
CA ASP A 42 6.60 14.14 2.49
C ASP A 42 5.42 14.59 3.35
N LEU A 43 4.48 13.67 3.57
CA LEU A 43 3.33 13.93 4.43
C LEU A 43 3.62 13.46 5.86
N GLN A 44 3.37 14.34 6.82
CA GLN A 44 3.58 14.04 8.25
C GLN A 44 2.35 14.42 9.07
N PHE A 45 1.93 13.51 9.95
CA PHE A 45 0.78 13.69 10.84
C PHE A 45 1.12 13.22 12.25
N GLY A 46 0.49 13.81 13.27
CA GLY A 46 0.64 13.41 14.66
C GLY A 46 -0.26 12.24 15.08
N HIS A 47 -1.09 11.73 14.20
CA HIS A 47 -2.05 10.63 14.48
C HIS A 47 -2.49 9.96 13.17
N LEU A 48 -3.02 8.76 13.25
CA LEU A 48 -3.74 8.14 12.15
C LEU A 48 -5.11 8.79 11.96
N ALA A 49 -5.54 8.90 10.71
CA ALA A 49 -6.90 9.32 10.37
C ALA A 49 -7.93 8.41 11.06
N LYS A 50 -9.05 8.97 11.47
CA LYS A 50 -10.16 8.24 12.12
C LYS A 50 -11.27 7.86 11.15
N THR A 51 -11.25 8.40 9.95
CA THR A 51 -12.17 8.13 8.86
C THR A 51 -11.41 7.66 7.63
N TRP A 52 -12.04 6.86 6.80
CA TRP A 52 -11.40 6.23 5.65
C TRP A 52 -10.96 7.24 4.59
N ASP A 53 -11.70 8.32 4.40
CA ASP A 53 -11.48 9.38 3.42
C ASP A 53 -10.26 10.27 3.73
N GLU A 54 -9.76 10.22 4.97
CA GLU A 54 -8.52 10.88 5.40
C GLU A 54 -7.34 9.90 5.50
N GLY A 55 -7.54 8.62 5.18
CA GLY A 55 -6.52 7.57 5.29
C GLY A 55 -5.33 7.79 4.36
N ILE A 56 -4.15 7.30 4.77
CA ILE A 56 -2.93 7.34 3.95
C ILE A 56 -3.08 6.38 2.76
N PRO A 57 -3.07 6.88 1.51
CA PRO A 57 -3.20 6.02 0.32
C PRO A 57 -1.85 5.40 -0.06
N LEU A 58 -1.85 4.10 -0.29
CA LEU A 58 -0.74 3.35 -0.87
C LEU A 58 -1.27 2.52 -2.03
N GLY A 59 -0.53 2.41 -3.13
CA GLY A 59 -1.00 1.61 -4.26
C GLY A 59 -0.10 1.66 -5.49
N ASN A 60 -0.36 0.74 -6.43
CA ASN A 60 0.40 0.59 -7.67
C ASN A 60 -0.50 0.48 -8.92
N ALA A 61 -1.70 1.08 -8.90
CA ALA A 61 -2.73 0.98 -9.92
C ALA A 61 -3.43 -0.39 -10.04
N THR A 62 -2.86 -1.49 -9.56
CA THR A 62 -3.51 -2.82 -9.53
C THR A 62 -4.18 -3.07 -8.19
N VAL A 63 -3.44 -2.87 -7.11
CA VAL A 63 -3.94 -2.96 -5.73
C VAL A 63 -3.68 -1.66 -5.00
N GLY A 64 -4.53 -1.35 -4.05
CA GLY A 64 -4.39 -0.19 -3.18
C GLY A 64 -4.86 -0.47 -1.78
N THR A 65 -4.44 0.38 -0.87
CA THR A 65 -4.91 0.38 0.51
C THR A 65 -4.97 1.79 1.07
N LEU A 66 -5.90 1.99 2.00
CA LEU A 66 -5.92 3.17 2.88
C LEU A 66 -5.52 2.73 4.28
N VAL A 67 -4.50 3.36 4.83
CA VAL A 67 -4.04 3.11 6.21
C VAL A 67 -4.68 4.15 7.12
N TRP A 68 -5.49 3.70 8.06
CA TRP A 68 -6.24 4.54 8.98
C TRP A 68 -6.58 3.79 10.28
N GLN A 69 -7.28 4.42 11.20
CA GLN A 69 -7.66 3.85 12.49
C GLN A 69 -9.17 3.93 12.67
N ARG A 70 -9.81 2.78 12.89
CA ARG A 70 -11.21 2.72 13.32
C ARG A 70 -11.26 2.42 14.82
N ASP A 71 -11.70 3.38 15.63
CA ASP A 71 -11.60 3.34 17.08
C ASP A 71 -10.15 3.15 17.54
N SER A 72 -9.81 2.01 18.15
CA SER A 72 -8.43 1.65 18.54
C SER A 72 -7.78 0.63 17.58
N VAL A 73 -8.45 0.29 16.46
CA VAL A 73 -8.00 -0.75 15.54
C VAL A 73 -7.29 -0.12 14.36
N LEU A 74 -6.03 -0.47 14.14
CA LEU A 74 -5.32 -0.15 12.90
C LEU A 74 -5.98 -0.90 11.75
N ARG A 75 -6.35 -0.18 10.69
CA ARG A 75 -7.09 -0.74 9.57
C ARG A 75 -6.41 -0.40 8.24
N PHE A 76 -6.30 -1.42 7.40
CA PHE A 76 -5.99 -1.32 5.98
C PHE A 76 -7.26 -1.61 5.19
N SER A 77 -7.83 -0.61 4.54
CA SER A 77 -8.92 -0.81 3.59
C SER A 77 -8.34 -1.19 2.25
N LEU A 78 -8.51 -2.44 1.84
CA LEU A 78 -7.88 -3.00 0.64
C LEU A 78 -8.80 -2.86 -0.56
N ASP A 79 -8.22 -2.60 -1.72
CA ASP A 79 -8.92 -2.53 -2.98
C ASP A 79 -8.10 -3.11 -4.15
N ARG A 80 -8.82 -3.50 -5.21
CA ARG A 80 -8.25 -3.86 -6.51
C ARG A 80 -9.01 -3.18 -7.62
N THR A 81 -8.31 -2.77 -8.66
CA THR A 81 -8.92 -2.01 -9.76
C THR A 81 -9.94 -2.79 -10.58
N ASP A 82 -9.88 -4.12 -10.57
CA ASP A 82 -10.78 -5.02 -11.30
C ASP A 82 -12.01 -5.48 -10.50
N LEU A 83 -12.19 -4.99 -9.26
CA LEU A 83 -13.36 -5.33 -8.44
C LEU A 83 -14.52 -4.40 -8.78
N TRP A 84 -15.38 -4.86 -9.69
CA TRP A 84 -16.56 -4.14 -10.14
C TRP A 84 -17.80 -5.03 -10.14
N ASP A 85 -18.94 -4.47 -9.73
CA ASP A 85 -20.24 -5.00 -10.08
C ASP A 85 -20.52 -4.62 -11.53
N LEU A 86 -20.67 -5.60 -12.40
CA LEU A 86 -20.88 -5.38 -13.83
C LEU A 86 -22.35 -5.57 -14.23
N ARG A 87 -23.27 -5.68 -13.27
CA ARG A 87 -24.69 -5.81 -13.58
C ARG A 87 -25.19 -4.57 -14.32
N PRO A 88 -25.87 -4.73 -15.47
CA PRO A 88 -26.37 -3.59 -16.23
C PRO A 88 -27.43 -2.83 -15.45
N MET A 89 -27.51 -1.53 -15.69
CA MET A 89 -28.56 -0.65 -15.16
C MET A 89 -29.34 -0.02 -16.32
N ASP A 90 -30.44 -0.63 -16.71
CA ASP A 90 -31.26 -0.17 -17.83
C ASP A 90 -31.93 1.19 -17.57
N SER A 91 -32.18 1.52 -16.29
CA SER A 91 -32.81 2.78 -15.90
C SER A 91 -32.03 4.04 -16.27
N ILE A 92 -30.70 3.96 -16.44
CA ILE A 92 -29.91 5.09 -16.91
C ILE A 92 -29.76 5.15 -18.42
N ALA A 93 -30.15 4.09 -19.14
CA ALA A 93 -30.16 4.09 -20.61
C ALA A 93 -31.19 5.08 -21.18
N GLY A 94 -31.06 5.39 -22.43
CA GLY A 94 -32.02 6.23 -23.16
C GLY A 94 -31.44 7.55 -23.69
N PRO A 95 -32.27 8.38 -24.37
CA PRO A 95 -31.83 9.53 -25.15
C PRO A 95 -31.15 10.63 -24.32
N ASN A 96 -31.49 10.71 -23.02
CA ASN A 96 -30.93 11.70 -22.09
C ASN A 96 -29.67 11.22 -21.39
N ASN A 97 -29.13 10.04 -21.73
CA ASN A 97 -27.83 9.57 -21.25
C ASN A 97 -26.69 10.21 -22.07
N ARG A 98 -26.60 11.54 -22.03
CA ARG A 98 -25.62 12.33 -22.78
C ARG A 98 -25.15 13.52 -21.97
N PHE A 99 -23.85 13.80 -22.01
CA PHE A 99 -23.26 14.95 -21.34
C PHE A 99 -23.93 16.29 -21.76
N ALA A 100 -24.26 16.43 -23.05
CA ALA A 100 -24.95 17.63 -23.54
C ALA A 100 -26.27 17.89 -22.83
N TRP A 101 -27.05 16.84 -22.52
CA TRP A 101 -28.30 16.98 -21.75
C TRP A 101 -28.03 17.43 -20.31
N VAL A 102 -26.99 16.89 -19.65
CA VAL A 102 -26.56 17.33 -18.33
C VAL A 102 -26.21 18.81 -18.34
N CYS A 103 -25.38 19.24 -19.29
CA CYS A 103 -25.03 20.66 -19.45
C CYS A 103 -26.26 21.56 -19.67
N GLU A 104 -27.26 21.09 -20.41
CA GLU A 104 -28.50 21.83 -20.63
C GLU A 104 -29.27 22.03 -19.31
N GLN A 105 -29.40 20.99 -18.47
CA GLN A 105 -30.09 21.10 -17.20
C GLN A 105 -29.35 22.06 -16.24
N VAL A 106 -28.00 21.97 -16.19
CA VAL A 106 -27.16 22.85 -15.38
C VAL A 106 -27.31 24.31 -15.83
N ARG A 107 -27.34 24.60 -17.15
CA ARG A 107 -27.59 25.96 -17.67
C ARG A 107 -28.96 26.50 -17.30
N LYS A 108 -29.96 25.63 -17.19
CA LYS A 108 -31.30 26.02 -16.73
C LYS A 108 -31.39 26.24 -15.21
N GLY A 109 -30.31 25.91 -14.47
CA GLY A 109 -30.32 25.93 -13.01
C GLY A 109 -31.15 24.80 -12.36
N ASP A 110 -31.56 23.80 -13.14
CA ASP A 110 -32.36 22.67 -12.68
C ASP A 110 -31.50 21.39 -12.68
N TYR A 111 -30.88 21.09 -11.53
CA TYR A 111 -30.06 19.91 -11.36
C TYR A 111 -30.81 18.66 -10.91
N LEU A 112 -32.02 18.80 -10.44
CA LEU A 112 -32.83 17.71 -9.91
C LEU A 112 -33.10 16.57 -10.93
N PRO A 113 -33.37 16.83 -12.23
CA PRO A 113 -33.50 15.76 -13.22
C PRO A 113 -32.22 14.94 -13.42
N VAL A 114 -31.04 15.57 -13.28
CA VAL A 114 -29.75 14.90 -13.37
C VAL A 114 -29.58 13.93 -12.22
N GLN A 115 -29.82 14.39 -10.99
CA GLN A 115 -29.75 13.54 -9.79
C GLN A 115 -30.76 12.38 -9.85
N LYS A 116 -31.99 12.64 -10.23
CA LYS A 116 -32.98 11.58 -10.40
C LYS A 116 -32.62 10.54 -11.43
N LYS A 117 -31.89 10.93 -12.48
CA LYS A 117 -31.46 10.02 -13.52
C LYS A 117 -30.21 9.23 -13.15
N PHE A 118 -29.21 9.86 -12.58
CA PHE A 118 -27.90 9.28 -12.40
C PHE A 118 -27.58 8.85 -10.96
N ASP A 119 -28.07 9.57 -9.95
CA ASP A 119 -27.77 9.25 -8.54
C ASP A 119 -28.81 8.30 -7.95
N HIS A 120 -30.10 8.62 -8.11
CA HIS A 120 -31.19 7.89 -7.46
C HIS A 120 -31.24 6.39 -7.80
N PRO A 121 -31.01 5.93 -9.05
CA PRO A 121 -31.01 4.51 -9.38
C PRO A 121 -29.92 3.73 -8.64
N TYR A 122 -28.73 4.30 -8.41
CA TYR A 122 -27.65 3.66 -7.67
C TYR A 122 -27.99 3.36 -6.21
N ASN A 123 -28.93 4.10 -5.63
CA ASN A 123 -29.40 3.86 -4.26
C ASN A 123 -30.48 2.77 -4.17
N ALA A 124 -31.11 2.40 -5.29
CA ALA A 124 -32.27 1.53 -5.30
C ALA A 124 -32.10 0.24 -6.11
N LEU A 125 -31.21 0.23 -7.08
CA LEU A 125 -31.05 -0.87 -8.04
C LEU A 125 -29.58 -1.32 -8.15
N PRO A 126 -29.33 -2.60 -8.48
CA PRO A 126 -27.99 -3.03 -8.87
C PRO A 126 -27.48 -2.23 -10.06
N ALA A 127 -26.23 -1.80 -10.00
CA ALA A 127 -25.61 -0.95 -11.01
C ALA A 127 -24.13 -1.30 -11.14
N PRO A 128 -23.53 -1.02 -12.31
CA PRO A 128 -22.08 -1.06 -12.42
C PRO A 128 -21.46 -0.12 -11.39
N SER A 129 -20.75 -0.69 -10.42
CA SER A 129 -20.17 0.06 -9.31
C SER A 129 -18.91 -0.60 -8.82
N LYS A 130 -18.02 0.21 -8.22
CA LYS A 130 -16.81 -0.27 -7.58
C LYS A 130 -17.18 -1.07 -6.32
N ILE A 131 -16.64 -2.27 -6.20
CA ILE A 131 -16.81 -3.12 -5.02
C ILE A 131 -15.58 -2.94 -4.13
N PRO A 132 -15.73 -2.61 -2.83
CA PRO A 132 -14.64 -2.65 -1.89
C PRO A 132 -14.05 -4.07 -1.81
N GLY A 133 -12.70 -4.18 -1.71
CA GLY A 133 -12.05 -5.48 -1.65
C GLY A 133 -12.23 -6.15 -0.30
N ALA A 134 -11.43 -5.73 0.67
CA ALA A 134 -11.40 -6.30 2.01
C ALA A 134 -10.89 -5.28 3.02
N ALA A 135 -10.82 -5.69 4.29
CA ALA A 135 -10.11 -4.97 5.32
C ALA A 135 -9.19 -5.92 6.07
N LEU A 136 -7.97 -5.47 6.32
CA LEU A 136 -7.06 -6.09 7.27
C LEU A 136 -7.06 -5.23 8.53
N GLU A 137 -7.34 -5.84 9.66
CA GLU A 137 -7.50 -5.15 10.94
C GLU A 137 -6.57 -5.73 12.01
N PHE A 138 -5.88 -4.83 12.71
CA PHE A 138 -5.00 -5.17 13.82
C PHE A 138 -5.51 -4.49 15.10
N PRO A 139 -6.10 -5.24 16.03
CA PRO A 139 -6.54 -4.70 17.32
C PRO A 139 -5.32 -4.53 18.25
N LEU A 140 -4.52 -3.50 17.98
CA LEU A 140 -3.29 -3.23 18.71
C LEU A 140 -3.57 -2.38 19.96
N ASN A 141 -3.51 -2.99 21.14
CA ASN A 141 -3.63 -2.28 22.42
C ASN A 141 -2.25 -1.74 22.88
N ILE A 142 -1.54 -1.03 22.00
CA ILE A 142 -0.16 -0.57 22.21
C ILE A 142 -0.02 0.92 22.49
N GLY A 143 -1.11 1.59 22.81
CA GLY A 143 -1.12 3.02 23.13
C GLY A 143 -1.43 3.90 21.93
N LYS A 144 -1.05 5.18 22.02
CA LYS A 144 -1.36 6.19 21.01
C LYS A 144 -0.29 6.23 19.93
N VAL A 145 -0.73 6.56 18.72
CA VAL A 145 0.18 6.93 17.62
C VAL A 145 0.80 8.29 17.94
N SER A 146 2.13 8.38 17.84
CA SER A 146 2.90 9.60 18.04
C SER A 146 3.23 10.29 16.72
N SER A 147 3.40 9.54 15.63
CA SER A 147 3.62 10.11 14.29
C SER A 147 3.23 9.13 13.19
N VAL A 148 2.83 9.71 12.06
CA VAL A 148 2.61 9.01 10.78
C VAL A 148 3.41 9.76 9.72
N HIS A 149 4.21 9.05 8.94
CA HIS A 149 5.03 9.64 7.89
C HIS A 149 4.87 8.85 6.59
N LEU A 150 4.46 9.53 5.52
CA LEU A 150 4.49 9.00 4.16
C LEU A 150 5.66 9.61 3.41
N PHE A 151 6.67 8.81 3.12
CA PHE A 151 7.82 9.17 2.31
C PHE A 151 7.45 9.05 0.83
N LEU A 152 7.31 10.17 0.14
CA LEU A 152 6.85 10.19 -1.25
C LEU A 152 7.87 9.66 -2.25
N ASN A 153 9.16 9.67 -1.91
CA ASN A 153 10.22 9.20 -2.81
C ASN A 153 10.24 7.68 -3.01
N ASN A 154 9.71 6.91 -2.06
CA ASN A 154 9.67 5.44 -2.11
C ASN A 154 8.32 4.84 -1.71
N ALA A 155 7.30 5.69 -1.51
CA ALA A 155 5.95 5.31 -1.12
C ALA A 155 5.88 4.47 0.18
N LEU A 156 6.85 4.65 1.09
CA LEU A 156 6.87 4.00 2.39
C LEU A 156 6.03 4.81 3.39
N CYS A 157 5.08 4.17 4.04
CA CYS A 157 4.38 4.72 5.18
C CYS A 157 4.95 4.15 6.49
N GLU A 158 5.37 5.02 7.40
CA GLU A 158 5.77 4.66 8.75
C GLU A 158 4.74 5.19 9.76
N VAL A 159 4.35 4.34 10.72
CA VAL A 159 3.54 4.72 11.87
C VAL A 159 4.33 4.40 13.12
N LEU A 160 4.49 5.37 14.01
CA LEU A 160 5.19 5.24 15.27
C LEU A 160 4.21 5.43 16.43
N TRP A 161 4.24 4.52 17.41
CA TRP A 161 3.48 4.62 18.65
C TRP A 161 4.35 5.15 19.80
N GLU A 162 3.71 5.72 20.82
CA GLU A 162 4.39 6.27 22.00
C GLU A 162 5.23 5.24 22.76
N ASN A 163 4.86 3.96 22.68
CA ASN A 163 5.62 2.85 23.30
C ASN A 163 6.86 2.41 22.50
N GLY A 164 7.14 3.04 21.37
CA GLY A 164 8.27 2.71 20.49
C GLY A 164 7.98 1.63 19.43
N THR A 165 6.77 1.06 19.39
CA THR A 165 6.35 0.19 18.29
C THR A 165 6.33 0.99 16.99
N LYS A 166 6.85 0.41 15.91
CA LYS A 166 6.85 1.01 14.59
C LYS A 166 6.24 0.05 13.57
N LEU A 167 5.37 0.57 12.72
CA LEU A 167 4.91 -0.09 11.51
C LEU A 167 5.61 0.53 10.31
N LYS A 168 6.11 -0.31 9.42
CA LYS A 168 6.53 0.05 8.06
C LYS A 168 5.64 -0.67 7.06
N THR A 169 5.04 0.08 6.13
CA THR A 169 4.13 -0.50 5.14
C THR A 169 4.24 0.21 3.80
N PHE A 170 4.14 -0.57 2.73
CA PHE A 170 4.14 -0.09 1.35
C PHE A 170 3.42 -1.09 0.44
N VAL A 171 3.04 -0.65 -0.76
CA VAL A 171 2.61 -1.52 -1.86
C VAL A 171 3.75 -1.61 -2.86
N HIS A 172 4.11 -2.85 -3.27
CA HIS A 172 5.17 -3.08 -4.24
C HIS A 172 4.85 -2.39 -5.57
N ALA A 173 5.86 -1.80 -6.24
CA ALA A 173 5.63 -0.97 -7.43
C ALA A 173 5.02 -1.75 -8.59
N ASP A 174 5.47 -2.98 -8.84
CA ASP A 174 5.12 -3.78 -10.02
C ASP A 174 4.24 -4.99 -9.69
N GLU A 175 4.31 -5.52 -8.46
CA GLU A 175 3.58 -6.70 -8.04
C GLU A 175 2.32 -6.33 -7.22
N PRO A 176 1.21 -7.08 -7.35
CA PRO A 176 -0.01 -6.81 -6.59
C PRO A 176 0.10 -7.27 -5.13
N VAL A 177 1.14 -6.81 -4.45
CA VAL A 177 1.49 -7.21 -3.07
C VAL A 177 1.69 -5.98 -2.21
N GLY A 178 1.07 -5.97 -1.03
CA GLY A 178 1.34 -5.03 0.05
C GLY A 178 2.19 -5.68 1.15
N TRP A 179 3.08 -4.90 1.74
CA TRP A 179 3.93 -5.32 2.83
C TRP A 179 3.64 -4.50 4.08
N PHE A 180 3.70 -5.14 5.22
CA PHE A 180 3.69 -4.50 6.53
C PHE A 180 4.61 -5.24 7.47
N VAL A 181 5.43 -4.50 8.19
CA VAL A 181 6.41 -5.00 9.15
C VAL A 181 6.25 -4.21 10.45
N PHE A 182 6.03 -4.92 11.54
CA PHE A 182 6.05 -4.33 12.87
C PHE A 182 7.43 -4.54 13.51
N GLU A 183 7.98 -3.46 14.05
CA GLU A 183 9.20 -3.46 14.85
C GLU A 183 8.81 -3.13 16.30
N ASN A 184 9.46 -3.78 17.27
CA ASN A 184 9.23 -3.57 18.72
C ASN A 184 7.77 -3.77 19.15
N LEU A 185 7.06 -4.73 18.55
CA LEU A 185 5.72 -5.07 18.99
C LEU A 185 5.84 -5.77 20.37
N PRO A 186 5.12 -5.30 21.40
CA PRO A 186 5.12 -5.98 22.70
C PRO A 186 4.43 -7.36 22.57
N ASP A 187 4.86 -8.28 23.45
CA ASP A 187 4.33 -9.65 23.56
C ASP A 187 2.86 -9.67 24.02
#